data_df39a82bdaf78645fd09993b2dd392ba
#
_entry.id   df39a82bdaf78645fd09993b2dd392ba
#
_cell.length_a   1.000
_cell.length_b   1.000
_cell.length_c   1.000
_cell.angle_alpha   90.00
_cell.angle_beta   90.00
_cell.angle_gamma   90.00
#
_symmetry.space_group_name_H-M   'P 1'
#
loop_
_entity.id
_entity.type
_entity.pdbx_description
1 polymer ?
#
loop_
_entity_poly.entity_id
_entity_poly.type
_entity_poly.pdbx_seq_one_letter_code
_entity_poly.pdbx_strand_id
1 'polypeptide(L)'
;TEFEKKLYIARVQTEKILSDDEVFYIPSLSSKVISYKGLIISDHIKDFYPDLTNGKMKTSLCVFHQRFSTNTLPQWKLAQPFRYLAHNGEINTIQGNRNWYLARRNKLNIESLPELNKLHPLISRTDSDSYTLDNMLEFLLAGDMGIFRAMRTLMPPAWQNNNNLNEKLKACYEYPVSYTH
;
A
#
# COMPACT_ATOMS: atom_id res chain seq x y z
N THR A 1 9.06 0.54 -13.47
CA THR A 1 10.17 1.22 -14.17
C THR A 1 11.13 1.81 -13.15
N GLU A 2 12.37 2.06 -13.56
CA GLU A 2 13.40 2.68 -12.70
C GLU A 2 12.96 4.06 -12.18
N PHE A 3 12.26 4.81 -12.99
CA PHE A 3 11.71 6.11 -12.58
C PHE A 3 10.68 5.99 -11.45
N GLU A 4 9.75 5.03 -11.55
CA GLU A 4 8.78 4.78 -10.47
C GLU A 4 9.45 4.37 -9.15
N LYS A 5 10.53 3.59 -9.20
CA LYS A 5 11.32 3.23 -8.01
C LYS A 5 11.93 4.46 -7.34
N LYS A 6 12.49 5.37 -8.14
CA LYS A 6 13.04 6.62 -7.61
C LYS A 6 11.96 7.49 -6.96
N LEU A 7 10.78 7.57 -7.56
CA LEU A 7 9.64 8.27 -6.98
C LEU A 7 9.19 7.61 -5.67
N TYR A 8 9.10 6.29 -5.64
CA TYR A 8 8.80 5.52 -4.43
C TYR A 8 9.79 5.81 -3.31
N ILE A 9 11.11 5.72 -3.58
CA ILE A 9 12.16 5.97 -2.61
C ILE A 9 12.08 7.42 -2.10
N ALA A 10 11.95 8.40 -3.00
CA ALA A 10 11.83 9.81 -2.64
C ALA A 10 10.63 10.05 -1.73
N ARG A 11 9.47 9.49 -2.05
CA ARG A 11 8.26 9.60 -1.23
C ARG A 11 8.46 9.02 0.18
N VAL A 12 8.93 7.77 0.27
CA VAL A 12 9.11 7.10 1.57
C VAL A 12 10.13 7.84 2.44
N GLN A 13 11.22 8.32 1.85
CA GLN A 13 12.21 9.10 2.59
C GLN A 13 11.65 10.44 3.06
N THR A 14 10.86 11.13 2.23
CA THR A 14 10.24 12.40 2.60
C THR A 14 9.23 12.21 3.74
N GLU A 15 8.34 11.22 3.64
CA GLU A 15 7.40 10.88 4.72
C GLU A 15 8.11 10.50 6.02
N LYS A 16 9.26 9.84 5.92
CA LYS A 16 10.08 9.49 7.08
C LYS A 16 10.75 10.72 7.73
N ILE A 17 11.30 11.63 6.93
CA ILE A 17 11.91 12.87 7.42
C ILE A 17 10.87 13.75 8.12
N LEU A 18 9.65 13.77 7.60
CA LEU A 18 8.55 14.59 8.10
C LEU A 18 7.60 13.79 9.01
N SER A 19 8.08 12.69 9.60
CA SER A 19 7.26 11.79 10.45
C SER A 19 6.70 12.45 11.71
N ASP A 20 7.30 13.54 12.16
CA ASP A 20 6.83 14.33 13.31
C ASP A 20 5.61 15.19 12.97
N ASP A 21 5.34 15.42 11.70
CA ASP A 21 4.12 16.06 11.22
C ASP A 21 3.04 15.00 10.94
N GLU A 22 2.13 14.83 11.90
CA GLU A 22 1.04 13.84 11.81
C GLU A 22 0.08 14.08 10.64
N VAL A 23 0.05 15.30 10.10
CA VAL A 23 -0.84 15.70 9.00
C VAL A 23 -0.17 15.48 7.66
N PHE A 24 1.16 15.45 7.62
CA PHE A 24 1.90 15.29 6.37
C PHE A 24 1.68 13.89 5.76
N TYR A 25 1.31 13.85 4.50
CA TYR A 25 1.13 12.62 3.74
C TYR A 25 1.15 12.88 2.24
N ILE A 26 1.82 12.03 1.48
CA ILE A 26 1.87 12.08 0.02
C ILE A 26 0.92 11.00 -0.54
N PRO A 27 -0.28 11.37 -1.01
CA PRO A 27 -1.28 10.40 -1.50
C PRO A 27 -0.85 9.67 -2.76
N SER A 28 -0.06 10.33 -3.62
CA SER A 28 0.57 9.70 -4.79
C SER A 28 1.80 10.49 -5.22
N LEU A 29 2.85 9.77 -5.58
CA LEU A 29 4.02 10.31 -6.28
C LEU A 29 4.41 9.29 -7.36
N SER A 30 3.78 9.39 -8.52
CA SER A 30 3.89 8.44 -9.61
C SER A 30 3.71 9.15 -10.96
N SER A 31 4.35 8.64 -11.99
CA SER A 31 4.12 9.10 -13.37
C SER A 31 2.90 8.45 -14.04
N LYS A 32 2.21 7.55 -13.34
CA LYS A 32 1.13 6.72 -13.90
C LYS A 32 -0.21 6.91 -13.21
N VAL A 33 -0.19 7.30 -11.95
CA VAL A 33 -1.37 7.39 -11.10
C VAL A 33 -1.35 8.71 -10.36
N ILE A 34 -2.50 9.35 -10.28
CA ILE A 34 -2.74 10.51 -9.42
C ILE A 34 -3.90 10.21 -8.47
N SER A 35 -3.74 10.56 -7.21
CA SER A 35 -4.77 10.41 -6.18
C SER A 35 -5.17 11.77 -5.65
N TYR A 36 -6.46 12.04 -5.67
CA TYR A 36 -7.07 13.21 -5.05
C TYR A 36 -7.75 12.77 -3.76
N LYS A 37 -7.40 13.39 -2.65
CA LYS A 37 -7.95 13.05 -1.32
C LYS A 37 -8.27 14.31 -0.55
N GLY A 38 -9.28 14.21 0.30
CA GLY A 38 -9.64 15.29 1.23
C GLY A 38 -10.87 14.94 2.03
N LEU A 39 -11.05 15.62 3.16
CA LEU A 39 -12.29 15.65 3.93
C LEU A 39 -13.22 16.68 3.29
N ILE A 40 -13.76 16.33 2.13
CA ILE A 40 -14.53 17.25 1.27
C ILE A 40 -15.88 16.59 0.97
N ILE A 41 -16.94 17.39 0.98
CA ILE A 41 -18.23 16.96 0.45
C ILE A 41 -18.06 16.68 -1.05
N SER A 42 -18.56 15.56 -1.53
CA SER A 42 -18.33 15.07 -2.91
C SER A 42 -18.65 16.11 -3.99
N ASP A 43 -19.69 16.91 -3.81
CA ASP A 43 -20.11 17.93 -4.77
C ASP A 43 -19.07 19.06 -4.93
N HIS A 44 -18.25 19.28 -3.91
CA HIS A 44 -17.22 20.33 -3.88
C HIS A 44 -15.83 19.85 -4.29
N ILE A 45 -15.64 18.55 -4.61
CA ILE A 45 -14.33 18.02 -4.97
C ILE A 45 -13.73 18.71 -6.21
N LYS A 46 -14.56 19.05 -7.19
CA LYS A 46 -14.17 19.77 -8.41
C LYS A 46 -13.73 21.20 -8.15
N ASP A 47 -14.31 21.83 -7.11
CA ASP A 47 -13.98 23.21 -6.72
C ASP A 47 -12.65 23.23 -5.98
N PHE A 48 -12.35 22.17 -5.22
CA PHE A 48 -11.11 22.00 -4.49
C PHE A 48 -9.96 21.55 -5.42
N TYR A 49 -10.25 20.69 -6.40
CA TYR A 49 -9.30 20.21 -7.41
C TYR A 49 -9.76 20.61 -8.81
N PRO A 50 -9.41 21.83 -9.27
CA PRO A 50 -9.88 22.36 -10.57
C PRO A 50 -9.47 21.52 -11.78
N ASP A 51 -8.37 20.78 -11.68
CA ASP A 51 -7.91 19.86 -12.74
C ASP A 51 -8.93 18.78 -13.08
N LEU A 52 -9.80 18.40 -12.15
CA LEU A 52 -10.90 17.45 -12.41
C LEU A 52 -11.92 17.97 -13.42
N THR A 53 -11.97 19.28 -13.64
CA THR A 53 -12.83 19.92 -14.66
C THR A 53 -12.12 20.15 -15.98
N ASN A 54 -10.82 19.84 -16.08
CA ASN A 54 -10.04 20.05 -17.28
C ASN A 54 -10.39 19.00 -18.34
N GLY A 55 -11.00 19.43 -19.45
CA GLY A 55 -11.39 18.54 -20.56
C GLY A 55 -10.24 17.80 -21.26
N LYS A 56 -8.99 18.16 -20.97
CA LYS A 56 -7.80 17.43 -21.46
C LYS A 56 -7.41 16.27 -20.56
N MET A 57 -7.94 16.22 -19.33
CA MET A 57 -7.68 15.12 -18.39
C MET A 57 -8.38 13.87 -18.89
N LYS A 58 -7.61 12.80 -19.10
CA LYS A 58 -8.12 11.51 -19.55
C LYS A 58 -7.52 10.40 -18.71
N THR A 59 -8.33 9.41 -18.38
CA THR A 59 -7.90 8.21 -17.67
C THR A 59 -8.59 6.98 -18.25
N SER A 60 -7.92 5.83 -18.22
CA SER A 60 -8.51 4.54 -18.59
C SER A 60 -9.27 3.89 -17.45
N LEU A 61 -8.96 4.27 -16.21
CA LEU A 61 -9.58 3.75 -14.99
C LEU A 61 -9.71 4.85 -13.96
N CYS A 62 -10.89 4.96 -13.35
CA CYS A 62 -11.13 5.82 -12.20
C CYS A 62 -11.69 4.98 -11.06
N VAL A 63 -11.00 4.97 -9.93
CA VAL A 63 -11.46 4.35 -8.69
C VAL A 63 -11.76 5.46 -7.71
N PHE A 64 -12.93 5.43 -7.08
CA PHE A 64 -13.33 6.45 -6.13
C PHE A 64 -14.02 5.85 -4.90
N HIS A 65 -13.93 6.54 -3.78
CA HIS A 65 -14.61 6.20 -2.54
C HIS A 65 -15.11 7.48 -1.88
N GLN A 66 -16.39 7.55 -1.66
CA GLN A 66 -17.06 8.75 -1.14
C GLN A 66 -17.06 8.82 0.39
N ARG A 67 -16.86 7.69 1.07
CA ARG A 67 -17.03 7.57 2.53
C ARG A 67 -15.71 7.30 3.23
N PHE A 68 -15.48 8.00 4.34
CA PHE A 68 -14.44 7.66 5.29
C PHE A 68 -14.83 6.42 6.14
N SER A 69 -13.88 5.94 6.95
CA SER A 69 -14.12 4.84 7.87
C SER A 69 -15.37 5.07 8.75
N THR A 70 -16.08 3.98 9.05
CA THR A 70 -17.25 4.00 9.94
C THR A 70 -16.89 3.86 11.41
N ASN A 71 -15.70 3.29 11.71
CA ASN A 71 -15.34 2.83 13.06
C ASN A 71 -14.15 3.58 13.67
N THR A 72 -13.53 4.50 12.94
CA THR A 72 -12.37 5.27 13.39
C THR A 72 -12.55 6.76 13.10
N LEU A 73 -11.85 7.60 13.86
CA LEU A 73 -11.79 9.03 13.56
C LEU A 73 -11.28 9.23 12.12
N PRO A 74 -11.98 10.02 11.31
CA PRO A 74 -11.58 10.29 9.94
C PRO A 74 -10.20 10.95 9.89
N GLN A 75 -9.28 10.32 9.18
CA GLN A 75 -7.99 10.91 8.84
C GLN A 75 -7.85 10.87 7.32
N TRP A 76 -7.55 12.00 6.72
CA TRP A 76 -7.49 12.11 5.27
C TRP A 76 -6.49 11.14 4.62
N LYS A 77 -5.38 10.85 5.28
CA LYS A 77 -4.38 9.87 4.84
C LYS A 77 -4.92 8.44 4.74
N LEU A 78 -5.93 8.11 5.55
CA LEU A 78 -6.56 6.79 5.59
C LEU A 78 -7.77 6.68 4.65
N ALA A 79 -8.13 7.76 3.95
CA ALA A 79 -9.18 7.70 2.94
C ALA A 79 -8.80 6.76 1.80
N GLN A 80 -9.74 5.91 1.39
CA GLN A 80 -9.57 5.07 0.20
C GLN A 80 -10.01 5.86 -1.06
N PRO A 81 -9.52 5.46 -2.24
CA PRO A 81 -8.50 4.43 -2.48
C PRO A 81 -7.14 4.84 -1.95
N PHE A 82 -6.35 3.84 -1.55
CA PHE A 82 -4.93 4.03 -1.26
C PHE A 82 -4.13 4.17 -2.57
N ARG A 83 -2.82 3.92 -2.56
CA ARG A 83 -1.98 4.05 -3.76
C ARG A 83 -2.23 2.92 -4.76
N TYR A 84 -2.48 1.72 -4.27
CA TYR A 84 -2.68 0.51 -5.06
C TYR A 84 -3.98 -0.22 -4.73
N LEU A 85 -4.52 -0.05 -3.54
CA LEU A 85 -5.65 -0.80 -3.04
C LEU A 85 -6.88 0.07 -2.78
N ALA A 86 -8.04 -0.51 -3.09
CA ALA A 86 -9.33 -0.07 -2.61
C ALA A 86 -10.14 -1.31 -2.24
N HIS A 87 -10.67 -1.37 -1.03
CA HIS A 87 -11.49 -2.48 -0.56
C HIS A 87 -12.45 -2.04 0.54
N ASN A 88 -13.48 -2.82 0.77
CA ASN A 88 -14.49 -2.62 1.82
C ASN A 88 -14.45 -3.73 2.89
N GLY A 89 -13.45 -4.60 2.85
CA GLY A 89 -13.28 -5.67 3.81
C GLY A 89 -12.54 -5.24 5.07
N GLU A 90 -12.50 -6.11 6.05
CA GLU A 90 -11.64 -6.04 7.21
C GLU A 90 -10.48 -7.01 7.06
N ILE A 91 -9.30 -6.62 7.55
CA ILE A 91 -8.11 -7.46 7.55
C ILE A 91 -7.89 -7.95 8.98
N ASN A 92 -8.11 -9.24 9.18
CA ASN A 92 -7.88 -9.86 10.48
C ASN A 92 -6.38 -10.11 10.72
N THR A 93 -5.98 -10.23 11.97
CA THR A 93 -4.63 -10.66 12.38
C THR A 93 -3.46 -9.78 11.95
N ILE A 94 -3.69 -8.51 11.63
CA ILE A 94 -2.63 -7.57 11.20
C ILE A 94 -1.45 -7.51 12.16
N GLN A 95 -1.67 -7.69 13.47
CA GLN A 95 -0.61 -7.64 14.49
C GLN A 95 0.42 -8.76 14.30
N GLY A 96 -0.02 -9.96 13.97
CA GLY A 96 0.87 -11.08 13.66
C GLY A 96 1.78 -10.76 12.47
N ASN A 97 1.20 -10.21 11.41
CA ASN A 97 1.92 -9.83 10.20
C ASN A 97 2.93 -8.70 10.45
N ARG A 98 2.57 -7.71 11.24
CA ARG A 98 3.49 -6.65 11.68
C ARG A 98 4.68 -7.22 12.46
N ASN A 99 4.42 -8.13 13.39
CA ASN A 99 5.47 -8.79 14.18
C ASN A 99 6.41 -9.61 13.28
N TRP A 100 5.88 -10.34 12.31
CA TRP A 100 6.68 -11.09 11.35
C TRP A 100 7.54 -10.18 10.47
N TYR A 101 7.00 -9.06 9.99
CA TYR A 101 7.79 -8.07 9.27
C TYR A 101 8.93 -7.53 10.13
N LEU A 102 8.63 -7.12 11.37
CA LEU A 102 9.64 -6.57 12.29
C LEU A 102 10.76 -7.57 12.57
N ALA A 103 10.43 -8.86 12.77
CA ALA A 103 11.40 -9.92 13.00
C ALA A 103 12.33 -10.17 11.81
N ARG A 104 11.83 -9.92 10.60
CA ARG A 104 12.55 -10.24 9.34
C ARG A 104 13.13 -9.03 8.62
N ARG A 105 12.78 -7.81 9.00
CA ARG A 105 13.16 -6.58 8.29
C ARG A 105 14.66 -6.49 8.00
N ASN A 106 15.50 -6.92 8.94
CA ASN A 106 16.95 -6.86 8.80
C ASN A 106 17.52 -7.96 7.89
N LYS A 107 16.71 -8.96 7.52
CA LYS A 107 17.06 -10.04 6.60
C LYS A 107 16.54 -9.79 5.18
N LEU A 108 15.70 -8.76 5.01
CA LEU A 108 15.21 -8.39 3.70
C LEU A 108 16.37 -7.81 2.88
N ASN A 109 16.65 -8.44 1.77
CA ASN A 109 17.62 -7.95 0.78
C ASN A 109 16.96 -8.03 -0.59
N ILE A 110 16.88 -6.90 -1.28
CA ILE A 110 16.29 -6.80 -2.60
C ILE A 110 17.32 -6.11 -3.50
N GLU A 111 17.90 -6.85 -4.45
CA GLU A 111 18.93 -6.32 -5.36
C GLU A 111 18.48 -5.07 -6.11
N SER A 112 17.20 -5.02 -6.48
CA SER A 112 16.62 -3.88 -7.19
C SER A 112 16.30 -2.68 -6.29
N LEU A 113 16.48 -2.80 -4.96
CA LEU A 113 16.30 -1.75 -3.97
C LEU A 113 17.49 -1.69 -3.00
N PRO A 114 18.68 -1.29 -3.45
CA PRO A 114 19.90 -1.27 -2.63
C PRO A 114 19.77 -0.30 -1.43
N GLU A 115 18.88 0.67 -1.51
CA GLU A 115 18.62 1.63 -0.44
C GLU A 115 17.58 1.17 0.59
N LEU A 116 17.20 -0.11 0.57
CA LEU A 116 16.14 -0.66 1.41
C LEU A 116 16.30 -0.30 2.90
N ASN A 117 17.52 -0.33 3.41
CA ASN A 117 17.79 0.01 4.82
C ASN A 117 17.40 1.46 5.17
N LYS A 118 17.44 2.38 4.20
CA LYS A 118 17.03 3.77 4.39
C LYS A 118 15.51 3.93 4.41
N LEU A 119 14.78 2.95 3.88
CA LEU A 119 13.32 3.00 3.78
C LEU A 119 12.62 2.47 5.03
N HIS A 120 13.32 1.70 5.87
CA HIS A 120 12.71 1.18 7.10
C HIS A 120 12.38 2.27 8.13
N PRO A 121 11.29 2.10 8.91
CA PRO A 121 10.28 1.05 8.83
C PRO A 121 9.29 1.30 7.70
N LEU A 122 8.95 0.25 6.92
CA LEU A 122 7.96 0.32 5.83
C LEU A 122 6.53 0.26 6.36
N ILE A 123 6.33 -0.25 7.53
CA ILE A 123 5.06 -0.36 8.22
C ILE A 123 5.16 0.16 9.66
N SER A 124 4.18 0.93 10.04
CA SER A 124 3.99 1.41 11.42
C SER A 124 3.27 0.36 12.26
N ARG A 125 3.42 0.47 13.57
CA ARG A 125 2.67 -0.35 14.53
C ARG A 125 1.24 0.14 14.74
N THR A 126 0.96 1.39 14.39
CA THR A 126 -0.30 2.08 14.71
C THR A 126 -1.16 2.40 13.51
N ASP A 127 -0.64 2.27 12.28
CA ASP A 127 -1.41 2.54 11.06
C ASP A 127 -2.57 1.54 10.90
N SER A 128 -3.55 1.90 10.06
CA SER A 128 -4.63 0.98 9.73
C SER A 128 -4.10 -0.29 9.04
N ASP A 129 -4.88 -1.35 9.10
CA ASP A 129 -4.60 -2.62 8.44
C ASP A 129 -4.47 -2.46 6.93
N SER A 130 -5.43 -1.81 6.32
CA SER A 130 -5.49 -1.57 4.88
C SER A 130 -4.33 -0.70 4.38
N TYR A 131 -3.96 0.33 5.13
CA TYR A 131 -2.80 1.16 4.83
C TYR A 131 -1.50 0.36 4.90
N THR A 132 -1.39 -0.51 5.90
CA THR A 132 -0.24 -1.41 6.05
C THR A 132 -0.14 -2.38 4.87
N LEU A 133 -1.26 -2.95 4.43
CA LEU A 133 -1.32 -3.84 3.25
C LEU A 133 -0.91 -3.10 1.98
N ASP A 134 -1.41 -1.88 1.76
CA ASP A 134 -1.07 -1.04 0.62
C ASP A 134 0.43 -0.74 0.56
N ASN A 135 1.03 -0.36 1.67
CA ASN A 135 2.47 -0.11 1.77
C ASN A 135 3.30 -1.35 1.46
N MET A 136 2.87 -2.53 1.92
CA MET A 136 3.57 -3.78 1.60
C MET A 136 3.42 -4.17 0.14
N LEU A 137 2.26 -3.96 -0.45
CA LEU A 137 2.07 -4.19 -1.88
C LEU A 137 2.98 -3.28 -2.71
N GLU A 138 2.98 -1.99 -2.41
CA GLU A 138 3.86 -1.02 -3.08
C GLU A 138 5.34 -1.41 -2.96
N PHE A 139 5.78 -1.82 -1.77
CA PHE A 139 7.13 -2.29 -1.52
C PHE A 139 7.51 -3.50 -2.40
N LEU A 140 6.65 -4.51 -2.46
CA LEU A 140 6.89 -5.70 -3.29
C LEU A 140 6.97 -5.36 -4.79
N LEU A 141 6.12 -4.45 -5.24
CA LEU A 141 6.12 -3.97 -6.63
C LEU A 141 7.37 -3.13 -6.95
N ALA A 142 7.81 -2.28 -6.02
CA ALA A 142 9.05 -1.52 -6.15
C ALA A 142 10.28 -2.44 -6.19
N GLY A 143 10.21 -3.60 -5.51
CA GLY A 143 11.19 -4.67 -5.56
C GLY A 143 11.10 -5.58 -6.80
N ASP A 144 10.44 -5.12 -7.87
CA ASP A 144 10.25 -5.85 -9.14
C ASP A 144 9.43 -7.15 -9.04
N MET A 145 8.70 -7.35 -7.94
CA MET A 145 7.77 -8.46 -7.88
C MET A 145 6.56 -8.18 -8.78
N GLY A 146 6.22 -9.11 -9.67
CA GLY A 146 5.03 -8.98 -10.51
C GLY A 146 3.75 -8.91 -9.67
N ILE A 147 2.77 -8.10 -10.10
CA ILE A 147 1.53 -7.81 -9.35
C ILE A 147 0.80 -9.07 -8.88
N PHE A 148 0.62 -10.06 -9.73
CA PHE A 148 -0.06 -11.31 -9.36
C PHE A 148 0.67 -12.10 -8.28
N ARG A 149 2.01 -12.11 -8.33
CA ARG A 149 2.83 -12.77 -7.32
C ARG A 149 2.77 -11.99 -6.00
N ALA A 150 2.87 -10.67 -6.04
CA ALA A 150 2.77 -9.81 -4.86
C ALA A 150 1.41 -9.99 -4.17
N MET A 151 0.30 -9.94 -4.92
CA MET A 151 -1.03 -10.16 -4.38
C MET A 151 -1.18 -11.56 -3.76
N ARG A 152 -0.70 -12.61 -4.43
CA ARG A 152 -0.74 -13.98 -3.88
C ARG A 152 0.17 -14.21 -2.68
N THR A 153 1.24 -13.42 -2.55
CA THR A 153 2.11 -13.44 -1.38
C THR A 153 1.42 -12.80 -0.19
N LEU A 154 0.75 -11.67 -0.41
CA LEU A 154 0.04 -10.93 0.64
C LEU A 154 -1.31 -11.56 1.00
N MET A 155 -1.99 -12.11 0.01
CA MET A 155 -3.32 -12.73 0.13
C MET A 155 -3.30 -14.11 -0.53
N PRO A 156 -2.67 -15.12 0.10
CA PRO A 156 -2.64 -16.47 -0.46
C PRO A 156 -4.05 -17.07 -0.50
N PRO A 157 -4.35 -17.91 -1.49
CA PRO A 157 -5.59 -18.68 -1.49
C PRO A 157 -5.59 -19.67 -0.31
N ALA A 158 -6.73 -20.26 0.00
CA ALA A 158 -6.82 -21.37 0.95
C ALA A 158 -5.98 -22.55 0.42
N TRP A 159 -4.87 -22.84 1.05
CA TRP A 159 -3.88 -23.80 0.56
C TRP A 159 -3.65 -24.99 1.52
N GLN A 160 -4.05 -24.86 2.78
CA GLN A 160 -3.74 -25.83 3.84
C GLN A 160 -4.25 -27.25 3.53
N ASN A 161 -5.38 -27.34 2.84
CA ASN A 161 -6.02 -28.62 2.49
C ASN A 161 -5.75 -29.04 1.03
N ASN A 162 -4.84 -28.36 0.33
CA ASN A 162 -4.52 -28.70 -1.05
C ASN A 162 -3.30 -29.65 -1.13
N ASN A 163 -3.57 -30.94 -1.21
CA ASN A 163 -2.54 -31.98 -1.27
C ASN A 163 -1.70 -31.95 -2.57
N ASN A 164 -2.17 -31.27 -3.61
CA ASN A 164 -1.49 -31.14 -4.90
C ASN A 164 -0.64 -29.88 -5.03
N LEU A 165 -0.49 -29.11 -3.96
CA LEU A 165 0.28 -27.89 -4.00
C LEU A 165 1.78 -28.20 -4.12
N ASN A 166 2.45 -27.56 -5.08
CA ASN A 166 3.89 -27.63 -5.22
C ASN A 166 4.58 -27.16 -3.95
N GLU A 167 5.58 -27.91 -3.48
CA GLU A 167 6.29 -27.63 -2.22
C GLU A 167 6.93 -26.24 -2.16
N LYS A 168 7.48 -25.74 -3.28
CA LYS A 168 8.05 -24.39 -3.35
C LYS A 168 6.95 -23.32 -3.14
N LEU A 169 5.76 -23.56 -3.69
CA LEU A 169 4.64 -22.66 -3.54
C LEU A 169 4.05 -22.73 -2.12
N LYS A 170 4.01 -23.95 -1.55
CA LYS A 170 3.64 -24.16 -0.15
C LYS A 170 4.58 -23.40 0.79
N ALA A 171 5.89 -23.57 0.64
CA ALA A 171 6.89 -22.83 1.41
C ALA A 171 6.76 -21.31 1.24
N CYS A 172 6.39 -20.84 0.04
CA CYS A 172 6.10 -19.42 -0.21
C CYS A 172 4.88 -18.93 0.58
N TYR A 173 3.83 -19.75 0.73
CA TYR A 173 2.64 -19.39 1.51
C TYR A 173 2.85 -19.57 3.01
N GLU A 174 3.70 -20.49 3.42
CA GLU A 174 4.13 -20.67 4.81
C GLU A 174 5.09 -19.57 5.28
N TYR A 175 5.76 -18.90 4.34
CA TYR A 175 6.62 -17.77 4.67
C TYR A 175 5.74 -16.54 4.91
N PRO A 176 5.33 -16.27 6.13
CA PRO A 176 4.21 -15.37 6.36
C PRO A 176 4.62 -13.92 6.17
N VAL A 177 4.01 -13.32 5.20
CA VAL A 177 3.61 -11.92 5.16
C VAL A 177 2.15 -11.89 4.68
N SER A 178 1.42 -12.98 4.91
CA SER A 178 0.01 -13.11 4.54
C SER A 178 -0.86 -12.19 5.38
N TYR A 179 -1.76 -11.47 4.73
CA TYR A 179 -2.70 -10.53 5.37
C TYR A 179 -4.13 -11.08 5.41
N THR A 180 -4.30 -12.33 5.01
CA THR A 180 -5.60 -13.00 5.05
C THR A 180 -5.48 -14.38 5.68
N HIS A 181 -6.31 -14.65 6.62
CA HIS A 181 -6.68 -15.97 7.09
C HIS A 181 -8.20 -16.07 7.20
#